data_123df6284e1be7e0eb2399279f05c462
#
_entry.id   123df6284e1be7e0eb2399279f05c462
#
_cell.length_a   1.000
_cell.length_b   1.000
_cell.length_c   1.000
_cell.angle_alpha   90.00
_cell.angle_beta   90.00
_cell.angle_gamma   90.00
#
_symmetry.space_group_name_H-M   'P 1'
#
loop_
_entity.id
_entity.type
_entity.pdbx_description
1 polymer ?
#
loop_
_entity_poly.entity_id
_entity_poly.type
_entity_poly.pdbx_seq_one_letter_code
_entity_poly.pdbx_strand_id
1 'polypeptide(L)'
;MKYNYLIIAITAMAVACSAPADKSTDLEAKKKQLEQAQVELAGLKDKIAALEKEIGEADPTFAQQLNKAILVTTFVAEKKPFEHKVEVRGSVESRKNILISAQTGGEIQKVHVREGQNVSKGQVLVSLNADIIRNSIAELKTALELANSVYEKQARLWEQKIGTELQYLQAKNNKESLERRLNTAYSQLDQAIVKAPFSGTIDQLPAREGEVAAPGVPLVRIVSLDDTYIKADVSERFIGKFKAGDPVEVYFPSQDKRLNTKIASVSQVINAENRTFVVEVQLPRVDFTVKPNQVVVLNLRDFMSAATLAVPTRIIQKDEDGQFIFTVDDREGRLLAKKVHITTGITSMTETEVVAGLTGNEQIVDQGYRDLTEGVEVEIFGSKKNSKEVANK
;
A
#
# COMPACT_ATOMS: atom_id res chain seq x y z
N MET A 1 -65.14 -10.67 53.47
CA MET A 1 -66.41 -9.93 53.63
C MET A 1 -66.47 -8.88 52.56
N LYS A 2 -67.54 -8.99 51.71
CA LYS A 2 -68.21 -7.98 50.88
C LYS A 2 -67.40 -7.34 49.77
N TYR A 3 -67.48 -7.78 48.43
CA TYR A 3 -68.57 -7.46 47.47
C TYR A 3 -68.77 -5.97 47.20
N ASN A 4 -68.53 -5.51 45.93
CA ASN A 4 -69.48 -5.44 44.80
C ASN A 4 -68.73 -4.87 43.57
N TYR A 5 -68.82 -5.51 42.45
CA TYR A 5 -69.63 -5.40 41.21
C TYR A 5 -69.51 -4.02 40.52
N LEU A 6 -69.00 -4.02 39.34
CA LEU A 6 -69.59 -4.23 37.98
C LEU A 6 -70.01 -2.89 37.36
N ILE A 7 -69.47 -2.53 36.21
CA ILE A 7 -70.24 -2.31 34.96
C ILE A 7 -69.31 -2.21 33.79
N ILE A 8 -69.56 -3.06 32.84
CA ILE A 8 -69.05 -3.16 31.46
C ILE A 8 -69.72 -2.04 30.64
N ALA A 9 -68.93 -1.32 29.85
CA ALA A 9 -69.44 -0.64 28.67
C ALA A 9 -68.48 -0.83 27.49
N ILE A 10 -68.92 -1.69 26.59
CA ILE A 10 -68.40 -1.87 25.23
C ILE A 10 -68.80 -0.66 24.40
N THR A 11 -67.83 0.03 23.78
CA THR A 11 -68.15 0.89 22.61
C THR A 11 -67.03 0.79 21.58
N ALA A 12 -67.42 0.15 20.52
CA ALA A 12 -67.07 0.31 19.10
C ALA A 12 -65.69 0.87 18.68
N MET A 13 -64.97 -0.01 17.99
CA MET A 13 -63.94 0.26 17.02
C MET A 13 -64.37 1.32 16.01
N ALA A 14 -63.63 2.39 15.91
CA ALA A 14 -63.52 3.21 14.71
C ALA A 14 -62.07 3.18 14.25
N VAL A 15 -61.82 2.42 13.23
CA VAL A 15 -60.57 2.48 12.44
C VAL A 15 -60.57 3.81 11.71
N ALA A 16 -59.81 4.77 12.22
CA ALA A 16 -59.46 5.99 11.48
C ALA A 16 -58.08 5.74 10.83
N CYS A 17 -58.04 5.61 9.51
CA CYS A 17 -56.85 5.75 8.69
C CYS A 17 -56.19 7.10 9.04
N SER A 18 -55.05 7.05 9.72
CA SER A 18 -54.15 8.20 9.82
C SER A 18 -53.40 8.32 8.52
N ALA A 19 -53.71 9.39 7.78
CA ALA A 19 -52.89 9.86 6.67
C ALA A 19 -51.44 10.11 7.15
N PRO A 20 -50.43 9.98 6.29
CA PRO A 20 -49.05 10.25 6.68
C PRO A 20 -48.91 11.71 7.10
N ALA A 21 -48.54 11.92 8.36
CA ALA A 21 -48.23 13.26 8.88
C ALA A 21 -47.17 13.92 8.00
N ASP A 22 -47.52 15.10 7.52
CA ASP A 22 -46.70 15.92 6.66
C ASP A 22 -45.37 16.24 7.36
N LYS A 23 -44.25 15.63 6.89
CA LYS A 23 -42.91 15.80 7.47
C LYS A 23 -42.45 17.28 7.44
N SER A 24 -43.10 18.12 6.65
CA SER A 24 -42.80 19.55 6.52
C SER A 24 -43.27 20.34 7.74
N THR A 25 -44.43 20.02 8.30
CA THR A 25 -44.98 20.69 9.49
C THR A 25 -44.25 20.34 10.77
N ASP A 26 -43.74 19.11 10.91
CA ASP A 26 -42.92 18.70 12.06
C ASP A 26 -41.53 19.37 12.02
N LEU A 27 -40.97 19.57 10.82
CA LEU A 27 -39.68 20.24 10.63
C LEU A 27 -39.78 21.75 10.95
N GLU A 28 -40.87 22.43 10.55
CA GLU A 28 -41.09 23.84 10.88
C GLU A 28 -41.34 24.05 12.38
N ALA A 29 -42.08 23.16 13.00
CA ALA A 29 -42.28 23.19 14.46
C ALA A 29 -40.94 23.01 15.22
N LYS A 30 -40.09 22.10 14.79
CA LYS A 30 -38.75 21.88 15.37
C LYS A 30 -37.81 23.06 15.13
N LYS A 31 -37.85 23.71 13.97
CA LYS A 31 -37.08 24.93 13.69
C LYS A 31 -37.48 26.07 14.63
N LYS A 32 -38.78 26.25 14.84
CA LYS A 32 -39.29 27.28 15.76
C LYS A 32 -38.95 27.01 17.24
N GLN A 33 -38.92 25.72 17.64
CA GLN A 33 -38.44 25.32 18.97
C GLN A 33 -36.94 25.57 19.12
N LEU A 34 -36.15 25.33 18.08
CA LEU A 34 -34.72 25.61 18.08
C LEU A 34 -34.45 27.11 18.21
N GLU A 35 -35.16 27.94 17.45
CA GLU A 35 -35.04 29.39 17.49
C GLU A 35 -35.42 29.96 18.88
N GLN A 36 -36.50 29.43 19.48
CA GLN A 36 -36.87 29.78 20.84
C GLN A 36 -35.81 29.38 21.87
N ALA A 37 -35.26 28.18 21.76
CA ALA A 37 -34.21 27.72 22.64
C ALA A 37 -32.91 28.55 22.48
N GLN A 38 -32.58 28.99 21.27
CA GLN A 38 -31.45 29.89 21.02
C GLN A 38 -31.63 31.26 21.63
N VAL A 39 -32.81 31.82 21.53
CA VAL A 39 -33.15 33.11 22.20
C VAL A 39 -33.10 32.98 23.72
N GLU A 40 -33.62 31.89 24.29
CA GLU A 40 -33.56 31.61 25.73
C GLU A 40 -32.11 31.42 26.19
N LEU A 41 -31.29 30.74 25.42
CA LEU A 41 -29.86 30.56 25.69
C LEU A 41 -29.12 31.90 25.68
N ALA A 42 -29.40 32.78 24.71
CA ALA A 42 -28.84 34.13 24.69
C ALA A 42 -29.24 34.92 25.93
N GLY A 43 -30.53 34.90 26.32
CA GLY A 43 -31.01 35.57 27.52
C GLY A 43 -30.45 35.00 28.83
N LEU A 44 -30.17 33.69 28.88
CA LEU A 44 -29.47 33.06 30.02
C LEU A 44 -28.00 33.48 30.08
N LYS A 45 -27.32 33.59 28.95
CA LYS A 45 -25.95 34.11 28.90
C LYS A 45 -25.85 35.56 29.41
N ASP A 46 -26.76 36.41 29.00
CA ASP A 46 -26.82 37.80 29.49
C ASP A 46 -27.08 37.87 30.99
N LYS A 47 -27.97 37.02 31.52
CA LYS A 47 -28.23 36.92 32.97
C LYS A 47 -26.99 36.41 33.73
N ILE A 48 -26.29 35.42 33.20
CA ILE A 48 -25.06 34.94 33.81
C ILE A 48 -24.02 36.05 33.87
N ALA A 49 -23.77 36.76 32.76
CA ALA A 49 -22.85 37.89 32.72
C ALA A 49 -23.21 39.04 33.68
N ALA A 50 -24.52 39.34 33.84
CA ALA A 50 -24.98 40.32 34.80
C ALA A 50 -24.77 39.88 36.25
N LEU A 51 -25.06 38.61 36.57
CA LEU A 51 -24.82 38.02 37.90
C LEU A 51 -23.34 37.93 38.24
N GLU A 52 -22.52 37.53 37.30
CA GLU A 52 -21.04 37.49 37.44
C GLU A 52 -20.47 38.88 37.75
N LYS A 53 -21.00 39.91 37.09
CA LYS A 53 -20.62 41.29 37.35
C LYS A 53 -21.05 41.76 38.75
N GLU A 54 -22.30 41.47 39.14
CA GLU A 54 -22.88 41.87 40.45
C GLU A 54 -22.15 41.13 41.59
N ILE A 55 -21.86 39.86 41.45
CA ILE A 55 -21.09 39.09 42.44
C ILE A 55 -19.65 39.60 42.50
N GLY A 56 -19.01 39.89 41.36
CA GLY A 56 -17.65 40.42 41.30
C GLY A 56 -17.49 41.77 41.94
N GLU A 57 -18.52 42.62 41.90
CA GLU A 57 -18.57 43.92 42.63
C GLU A 57 -18.77 43.72 44.15
N ALA A 58 -19.49 42.65 44.56
CA ALA A 58 -19.78 42.35 45.95
C ALA A 58 -18.69 41.50 46.65
N ASP A 59 -18.02 40.61 45.91
CA ASP A 59 -16.97 39.73 46.41
C ASP A 59 -15.73 39.81 45.55
N PRO A 60 -14.70 40.56 45.97
CA PRO A 60 -13.44 40.69 45.26
C PRO A 60 -12.67 39.36 45.09
N THR A 61 -12.93 38.37 45.96
CA THR A 61 -12.28 37.05 45.87
C THR A 61 -12.90 36.19 44.76
N PHE A 62 -14.17 36.33 44.53
CA PHE A 62 -14.90 35.71 43.44
C PHE A 62 -14.50 36.33 42.08
N ALA A 63 -14.32 37.66 42.04
CA ALA A 63 -13.81 38.35 40.85
C ALA A 63 -12.38 37.87 40.46
N GLN A 64 -11.52 37.58 41.47
CA GLN A 64 -10.20 36.99 41.23
C GLN A 64 -10.26 35.53 40.73
N GLN A 65 -11.27 34.76 41.12
CA GLN A 65 -11.47 33.39 40.64
C GLN A 65 -12.02 33.35 39.21
N LEU A 66 -12.91 34.29 38.85
CA LEU A 66 -13.45 34.44 37.49
C LEU A 66 -12.36 34.90 36.49
N ASN A 67 -11.42 35.74 36.94
CA ASN A 67 -10.33 36.31 36.15
C ASN A 67 -9.04 35.46 36.21
N LYS A 68 -9.11 34.19 36.68
CA LYS A 68 -7.95 33.35 36.68
C LYS A 68 -7.58 32.98 35.26
N ALA A 69 -6.48 33.56 34.75
CA ALA A 69 -5.97 33.26 33.43
C ALA A 69 -5.70 31.74 33.28
N ILE A 70 -6.19 31.18 32.20
CA ILE A 70 -5.95 29.75 31.90
C ILE A 70 -4.54 29.60 31.37
N LEU A 71 -3.74 28.70 31.99
CA LEU A 71 -2.39 28.42 31.57
C LEU A 71 -2.39 27.62 30.27
N VAL A 72 -1.74 28.16 29.24
CA VAL A 72 -1.67 27.56 27.93
C VAL A 72 -0.22 27.48 27.43
N THR A 73 0.07 26.51 26.57
CA THR A 73 1.29 26.53 25.75
C THR A 73 0.94 26.96 24.33
N THR A 74 1.83 27.72 23.71
CA THR A 74 1.61 28.23 22.35
C THR A 74 2.80 27.95 21.46
N PHE A 75 2.55 27.90 20.16
CA PHE A 75 3.59 27.93 19.12
C PHE A 75 3.17 28.92 18.02
N VAL A 76 4.15 29.40 17.26
CA VAL A 76 3.88 30.29 16.13
C VAL A 76 3.60 29.44 14.88
N ALA A 77 2.55 29.80 14.16
CA ALA A 77 2.24 29.17 12.88
C ALA A 77 3.28 29.60 11.82
N GLU A 78 4.09 28.68 11.40
CA GLU A 78 5.07 28.92 10.34
C GLU A 78 4.79 28.04 9.12
N LYS A 79 5.05 28.60 7.93
CA LYS A 79 4.97 27.80 6.70
C LYS A 79 6.15 26.84 6.66
N LYS A 80 5.87 25.56 6.54
CA LYS A 80 6.88 24.50 6.47
C LYS A 80 6.55 23.52 5.34
N PRO A 81 7.56 22.77 4.86
CA PRO A 81 7.31 21.65 3.97
C PRO A 81 6.35 20.64 4.63
N PHE A 82 5.33 20.23 3.91
CA PHE A 82 4.34 19.28 4.38
C PHE A 82 4.21 18.14 3.38
N GLU A 83 4.30 16.92 3.88
CA GLU A 83 4.17 15.71 3.08
C GLU A 83 3.05 14.83 3.65
N HIS A 84 2.22 14.31 2.75
CA HIS A 84 1.30 13.22 3.10
C HIS A 84 1.78 11.94 2.43
N LYS A 85 1.79 10.85 3.21
CA LYS A 85 2.19 9.52 2.77
C LYS A 85 1.04 8.55 3.02
N VAL A 86 0.81 7.70 2.04
CA VAL A 86 -0.17 6.62 2.12
C VAL A 86 0.56 5.33 2.40
N GLU A 87 0.13 4.61 3.42
CA GLU A 87 0.64 3.27 3.72
C GLU A 87 -0.08 2.24 2.86
N VAL A 88 0.70 1.50 2.07
CA VAL A 88 0.21 0.42 1.23
C VAL A 88 0.99 -0.86 1.52
N ARG A 89 0.29 -1.96 1.71
CA ARG A 89 0.93 -3.28 1.84
C ARG A 89 1.34 -3.80 0.48
N GLY A 90 2.56 -4.31 0.41
CA GLY A 90 3.09 -4.99 -0.75
C GLY A 90 3.76 -6.30 -0.37
N SER A 91 4.22 -7.01 -1.37
CA SER A 91 5.01 -8.23 -1.22
C SER A 91 6.27 -8.17 -2.05
N VAL A 92 7.32 -8.80 -1.55
CA VAL A 92 8.53 -9.03 -2.35
C VAL A 92 8.24 -10.11 -3.37
N GLU A 93 8.55 -9.84 -4.63
CA GLU A 93 8.46 -10.81 -5.71
C GLU A 93 9.81 -11.00 -6.41
N SER A 94 10.02 -12.14 -7.03
CA SER A 94 11.18 -12.40 -7.88
C SER A 94 10.72 -12.53 -9.33
N ARG A 95 11.38 -11.84 -10.26
CA ARG A 95 11.14 -12.01 -11.70
C ARG A 95 11.58 -13.38 -12.22
N LYS A 96 12.47 -14.04 -11.48
CA LYS A 96 13.01 -15.36 -11.80
C LYS A 96 12.54 -16.39 -10.77
N ASN A 97 11.24 -16.65 -10.75
CA ASN A 97 10.58 -17.69 -9.95
C ASN A 97 9.79 -18.57 -10.91
N ILE A 98 10.34 -19.71 -11.29
CA ILE A 98 9.71 -20.60 -12.26
C ILE A 98 9.63 -22.04 -11.74
N LEU A 99 8.57 -22.71 -12.15
CA LEU A 99 8.38 -24.14 -12.00
C LEU A 99 8.78 -24.83 -13.30
N ILE A 100 9.87 -25.58 -13.27
CA ILE A 100 10.37 -26.33 -14.42
C ILE A 100 9.62 -27.65 -14.48
N SER A 101 9.00 -27.91 -15.62
CA SER A 101 8.26 -29.14 -15.89
C SER A 101 8.98 -30.00 -16.90
N ALA A 102 8.68 -31.31 -16.91
CA ALA A 102 9.18 -32.23 -17.90
C ALA A 102 8.76 -31.80 -19.31
N GLN A 103 9.67 -31.80 -20.26
CA GLN A 103 9.38 -31.51 -21.67
C GLN A 103 9.07 -32.80 -22.48
N THR A 104 9.60 -33.92 -22.01
CA THR A 104 9.40 -35.25 -22.59
C THR A 104 8.97 -36.24 -21.52
N GLY A 105 8.31 -37.33 -21.92
CA GLY A 105 7.95 -38.42 -21.02
C GLY A 105 9.13 -39.34 -20.75
N GLY A 106 9.17 -39.91 -19.55
CA GLY A 106 10.18 -40.92 -19.15
C GLY A 106 10.21 -41.11 -17.63
N GLU A 107 10.80 -42.20 -17.19
CA GLU A 107 11.09 -42.46 -15.77
C GLU A 107 12.19 -41.51 -15.29
N ILE A 108 12.04 -40.93 -14.11
CA ILE A 108 13.07 -40.12 -13.45
C ILE A 108 14.19 -41.04 -13.00
N GLN A 109 15.30 -41.04 -13.77
CA GLN A 109 16.43 -41.90 -13.49
C GLN A 109 17.27 -41.39 -12.33
N LYS A 110 17.46 -40.06 -12.23
CA LYS A 110 18.25 -39.44 -11.20
C LYS A 110 17.86 -38.01 -10.92
N VAL A 111 17.81 -37.65 -9.63
CA VAL A 111 17.64 -36.29 -9.13
C VAL A 111 19.00 -35.82 -8.58
N HIS A 112 19.58 -34.78 -9.21
CA HIS A 112 20.96 -34.33 -8.93
C HIS A 112 21.02 -33.21 -7.88
N VAL A 113 19.89 -32.72 -7.40
CA VAL A 113 19.79 -31.54 -6.52
C VAL A 113 18.88 -31.83 -5.33
N ARG A 114 18.94 -30.94 -4.34
CA ARG A 114 18.08 -31.00 -3.13
C ARG A 114 17.41 -29.65 -2.92
N GLU A 115 16.31 -29.65 -2.18
CA GLU A 115 15.66 -28.40 -1.74
C GLU A 115 16.64 -27.56 -0.90
N GLY A 116 16.62 -26.24 -1.10
CA GLY A 116 17.54 -25.30 -0.47
C GLY A 116 18.91 -25.20 -1.14
N GLN A 117 19.24 -26.03 -2.14
CA GLN A 117 20.53 -26.02 -2.81
C GLN A 117 20.62 -24.86 -3.81
N ASN A 118 21.77 -24.16 -3.80
CA ASN A 118 22.10 -23.19 -4.84
C ASN A 118 22.60 -23.92 -6.10
N VAL A 119 22.08 -23.49 -7.26
CA VAL A 119 22.42 -24.03 -8.56
C VAL A 119 22.85 -22.93 -9.52
N SER A 120 23.76 -23.27 -10.45
CA SER A 120 24.20 -22.38 -11.51
C SER A 120 23.41 -22.60 -12.79
N LYS A 121 23.32 -21.57 -13.65
CA LYS A 121 22.74 -21.72 -14.99
C LYS A 121 23.39 -22.88 -15.76
N GLY A 122 22.55 -23.75 -16.36
CA GLY A 122 23.00 -24.93 -17.12
C GLY A 122 23.29 -26.16 -16.25
N GLN A 123 23.29 -26.08 -14.95
CA GLN A 123 23.46 -27.23 -14.05
C GLN A 123 22.35 -28.23 -14.26
N VAL A 124 22.68 -29.53 -14.34
CA VAL A 124 21.68 -30.61 -14.43
C VAL A 124 20.97 -30.77 -13.11
N LEU A 125 19.64 -30.80 -13.16
CA LEU A 125 18.74 -30.91 -12.02
C LEU A 125 18.15 -32.31 -11.92
N VAL A 126 17.55 -32.78 -13.02
CA VAL A 126 16.87 -34.06 -13.09
C VAL A 126 17.26 -34.71 -14.44
N SER A 127 17.52 -36.01 -14.43
CA SER A 127 17.75 -36.82 -15.62
C SER A 127 16.62 -37.83 -15.77
N LEU A 128 15.95 -37.81 -16.92
CA LEU A 128 14.98 -38.82 -17.30
C LEU A 128 15.70 -39.98 -18.00
N ASN A 129 15.12 -41.15 -17.94
CA ASN A 129 15.60 -42.30 -18.71
C ASN A 129 15.48 -42.00 -20.21
N ALA A 130 16.62 -42.03 -20.89
CA ALA A 130 16.73 -41.70 -22.31
C ALA A 130 17.40 -42.84 -23.09
N ASP A 131 17.38 -44.11 -22.62
CA ASP A 131 18.08 -45.23 -23.24
C ASP A 131 17.55 -45.50 -24.63
N ILE A 132 16.25 -45.40 -24.85
CA ILE A 132 15.63 -45.55 -26.19
C ILE A 132 16.19 -44.50 -27.15
N ILE A 133 16.29 -43.23 -26.68
CA ILE A 133 16.81 -42.13 -27.50
C ILE A 133 18.31 -42.33 -27.78
N ARG A 134 19.10 -42.77 -26.80
CA ARG A 134 20.54 -43.07 -26.97
C ARG A 134 20.76 -44.16 -27.99
N ASN A 135 19.98 -45.23 -27.94
CA ASN A 135 20.03 -46.32 -28.89
C ASN A 135 19.67 -45.85 -30.31
N SER A 136 18.61 -45.03 -30.46
CA SER A 136 18.26 -44.45 -31.76
C SER A 136 19.34 -43.52 -32.30
N ILE A 137 20.02 -42.73 -31.44
CA ILE A 137 21.18 -41.91 -31.83
C ILE A 137 22.32 -42.80 -32.34
N ALA A 138 22.62 -43.92 -31.69
CA ALA A 138 23.66 -44.84 -32.09
C ALA A 138 23.36 -45.46 -33.50
N GLU A 139 22.12 -45.89 -33.74
CA GLU A 139 21.65 -46.39 -35.02
C GLU A 139 21.76 -45.33 -36.12
N LEU A 140 21.26 -44.10 -35.87
CA LEU A 140 21.34 -42.99 -36.83
C LEU A 140 22.78 -42.59 -37.15
N LYS A 141 23.70 -42.64 -36.18
CA LYS A 141 25.12 -42.41 -36.40
C LYS A 141 25.73 -43.42 -37.39
N THR A 142 25.46 -44.72 -37.18
CA THR A 142 25.95 -45.78 -38.08
C THR A 142 25.39 -45.62 -39.49
N ALA A 143 24.07 -45.31 -39.60
CA ALA A 143 23.45 -45.05 -40.90
C ALA A 143 24.02 -43.82 -41.61
N LEU A 144 24.30 -42.74 -40.85
CA LEU A 144 24.90 -41.52 -41.39
C LEU A 144 26.34 -41.76 -41.86
N GLU A 145 27.14 -42.55 -41.16
CA GLU A 145 28.49 -42.91 -41.55
C GLU A 145 28.51 -43.61 -42.90
N LEU A 146 27.60 -44.59 -43.10
CA LEU A 146 27.45 -45.25 -44.40
C LEU A 146 27.03 -44.26 -45.49
N ALA A 147 26.01 -43.41 -45.20
CA ALA A 147 25.54 -42.42 -46.17
C ALA A 147 26.60 -41.38 -46.54
N ASN A 148 27.43 -40.95 -45.57
CA ASN A 148 28.59 -40.11 -45.83
C ASN A 148 29.55 -40.75 -46.77
N SER A 149 29.96 -42.07 -46.56
CA SER A 149 30.81 -42.78 -47.38
C SER A 149 30.29 -42.92 -48.83
N VAL A 150 28.99 -43.19 -48.97
CA VAL A 150 28.34 -43.27 -50.29
C VAL A 150 28.37 -41.92 -50.99
N TYR A 151 27.95 -40.84 -50.23
CA TYR A 151 27.98 -39.49 -50.80
C TYR A 151 29.35 -39.04 -51.24
N GLU A 152 30.43 -39.29 -50.48
CA GLU A 152 31.78 -38.94 -50.84
C GLU A 152 32.27 -39.67 -52.09
N LYS A 153 31.90 -40.96 -52.25
CA LYS A 153 32.20 -41.72 -53.47
C LYS A 153 31.45 -41.16 -54.66
N GLN A 154 30.14 -40.89 -54.53
CA GLN A 154 29.34 -40.34 -55.62
C GLN A 154 29.78 -38.91 -55.99
N ALA A 155 30.18 -38.09 -55.05
CA ALA A 155 30.70 -36.73 -55.25
C ALA A 155 32.00 -36.78 -56.08
N ARG A 156 32.94 -37.64 -55.70
CA ARG A 156 34.19 -37.82 -56.46
C ARG A 156 33.95 -38.33 -57.88
N LEU A 157 33.04 -39.30 -58.11
CA LEU A 157 32.70 -39.80 -59.45
C LEU A 157 32.02 -38.68 -60.27
N TRP A 158 31.11 -37.87 -59.65
CA TRP A 158 30.46 -36.75 -60.32
C TRP A 158 31.46 -35.64 -60.73
N GLU A 159 32.44 -35.30 -59.88
CA GLU A 159 33.53 -34.39 -60.21
C GLU A 159 34.37 -34.87 -61.39
N GLN A 160 34.57 -36.20 -61.53
CA GLN A 160 35.24 -36.83 -62.66
C GLN A 160 34.33 -36.99 -63.87
N LYS A 161 33.08 -36.47 -63.82
CA LYS A 161 32.07 -36.66 -64.86
C LYS A 161 31.68 -38.12 -65.14
N ILE A 162 31.83 -39.00 -64.14
CA ILE A 162 31.42 -40.38 -64.15
C ILE A 162 30.10 -40.53 -63.35
N GLY A 163 29.08 -41.16 -63.96
CA GLY A 163 27.78 -41.36 -63.32
C GLY A 163 26.76 -40.28 -63.69
N THR A 164 25.58 -40.30 -63.00
CA THR A 164 24.49 -39.41 -63.26
C THR A 164 24.34 -38.38 -62.12
N GLU A 165 23.89 -37.15 -62.44
CA GLU A 165 23.59 -36.16 -61.48
C GLU A 165 22.50 -36.63 -60.41
N LEU A 166 21.60 -37.46 -60.90
CA LEU A 166 20.55 -38.04 -60.03
C LEU A 166 21.13 -38.87 -58.90
N GLN A 167 22.16 -39.74 -59.22
CA GLN A 167 22.85 -40.55 -58.21
C GLN A 167 23.55 -39.70 -57.17
N TYR A 168 24.27 -38.66 -57.62
CA TYR A 168 24.88 -37.68 -56.70
C TYR A 168 23.84 -36.99 -55.79
N LEU A 169 22.77 -36.45 -56.37
CA LEU A 169 21.70 -35.77 -55.60
C LEU A 169 20.98 -36.71 -54.66
N GLN A 170 20.73 -37.96 -55.03
CA GLN A 170 20.17 -38.99 -54.16
C GLN A 170 21.06 -39.27 -52.95
N ALA A 171 22.37 -39.45 -53.15
CA ALA A 171 23.34 -39.70 -52.10
C ALA A 171 23.44 -38.50 -51.16
N LYS A 172 23.46 -37.27 -51.70
CA LYS A 172 23.46 -36.01 -50.96
C LYS A 172 22.18 -35.88 -50.10
N ASN A 173 21.03 -36.05 -50.70
CA ASN A 173 19.74 -35.96 -50.00
C ASN A 173 19.60 -36.97 -48.86
N ASN A 174 20.07 -38.21 -49.06
CA ASN A 174 20.04 -39.26 -48.05
C ASN A 174 20.94 -38.89 -46.85
N LYS A 175 22.18 -38.43 -47.11
CA LYS A 175 23.09 -37.93 -46.09
C LYS A 175 22.44 -36.79 -45.28
N GLU A 176 21.96 -35.73 -45.93
CA GLU A 176 21.34 -34.57 -45.29
C GLU A 176 20.07 -34.94 -44.50
N SER A 177 19.30 -35.90 -44.98
CA SER A 177 18.11 -36.40 -44.26
C SER A 177 18.49 -37.07 -42.94
N LEU A 178 19.54 -37.93 -42.95
CA LEU A 178 20.05 -38.61 -41.77
C LEU A 178 20.69 -37.62 -40.77
N GLU A 179 21.40 -36.59 -41.27
CA GLU A 179 21.93 -35.52 -40.44
C GLU A 179 20.79 -34.78 -39.68
N ARG A 180 19.72 -34.43 -40.38
CA ARG A 180 18.56 -33.79 -39.76
C ARG A 180 17.87 -34.68 -38.71
N ARG A 181 17.72 -35.99 -39.01
CA ARG A 181 17.13 -36.95 -38.06
C ARG A 181 18.02 -37.12 -36.82
N LEU A 182 19.34 -37.17 -36.98
CA LEU A 182 20.30 -37.25 -35.90
C LEU A 182 20.21 -36.00 -34.99
N ASN A 183 20.13 -34.80 -35.58
CA ASN A 183 19.99 -33.57 -34.85
C ASN A 183 18.65 -33.51 -34.05
N THR A 184 17.56 -34.03 -34.63
CA THR A 184 16.27 -34.17 -33.92
C THR A 184 16.40 -35.10 -32.71
N ALA A 185 17.08 -36.26 -32.87
CA ALA A 185 17.29 -37.20 -31.78
C ALA A 185 18.19 -36.62 -30.67
N TYR A 186 19.18 -35.78 -30.99
CA TYR A 186 19.97 -35.06 -30.00
C TYR A 186 19.13 -34.03 -29.27
N SER A 187 18.24 -33.30 -29.94
CA SER A 187 17.30 -32.36 -29.29
C SER A 187 16.37 -33.08 -28.32
N GLN A 188 15.88 -34.27 -28.68
CA GLN A 188 15.08 -35.10 -27.79
C GLN A 188 15.88 -35.59 -26.56
N LEU A 189 17.15 -35.95 -26.75
CA LEU A 189 18.03 -36.30 -25.64
C LEU A 189 18.29 -35.14 -24.70
N ASP A 190 18.47 -33.91 -25.23
CA ASP A 190 18.66 -32.72 -24.39
C ASP A 190 17.42 -32.40 -23.59
N GLN A 191 16.22 -32.64 -24.11
CA GLN A 191 14.95 -32.48 -23.40
C GLN A 191 14.78 -33.50 -22.25
N ALA A 192 15.42 -34.66 -22.30
CA ALA A 192 15.44 -35.66 -21.23
C ALA A 192 16.37 -35.26 -20.07
N ILE A 193 17.20 -34.23 -20.24
CA ILE A 193 18.12 -33.71 -19.23
C ILE A 193 17.65 -32.33 -18.81
N VAL A 194 16.95 -32.25 -17.67
CA VAL A 194 16.42 -31.01 -17.14
C VAL A 194 17.54 -30.18 -16.52
N LYS A 195 17.75 -28.96 -17.05
CA LYS A 195 18.80 -28.04 -16.60
C LYS A 195 18.24 -26.75 -16.05
N ALA A 196 19.01 -26.10 -15.18
CA ALA A 196 18.65 -24.78 -14.61
C ALA A 196 18.76 -23.69 -15.71
N PRO A 197 17.70 -22.92 -16.00
CA PRO A 197 17.74 -21.86 -17.02
C PRO A 197 18.47 -20.61 -16.52
N PHE A 198 18.58 -20.42 -15.22
CA PHE A 198 19.32 -19.35 -14.55
C PHE A 198 19.89 -19.85 -13.21
N SER A 199 20.80 -19.08 -12.63
CA SER A 199 21.36 -19.36 -11.31
C SER A 199 20.36 -18.92 -10.21
N GLY A 200 20.17 -19.78 -9.20
CA GLY A 200 19.21 -19.55 -8.11
C GLY A 200 19.23 -20.66 -7.09
N THR A 201 18.22 -20.71 -6.24
CA THR A 201 18.04 -21.72 -5.20
C THR A 201 16.86 -22.62 -5.54
N ILE A 202 16.97 -23.91 -5.29
CA ILE A 202 15.86 -24.86 -5.42
C ILE A 202 14.89 -24.63 -4.25
N ASP A 203 13.68 -24.20 -4.56
CA ASP A 203 12.63 -23.92 -3.56
C ASP A 203 11.79 -25.17 -3.27
N GLN A 204 11.41 -25.90 -4.35
CA GLN A 204 10.60 -27.12 -4.25
C GLN A 204 11.15 -28.16 -5.22
N LEU A 205 11.07 -29.42 -4.82
CA LEU A 205 11.54 -30.57 -5.60
C LEU A 205 10.48 -31.68 -5.62
N PRO A 206 9.39 -31.53 -6.40
CA PRO A 206 8.38 -32.57 -6.55
C PRO A 206 8.93 -33.87 -7.16
N ALA A 207 9.99 -33.79 -8.00
CA ALA A 207 10.56 -34.95 -8.71
C ALA A 207 11.15 -35.98 -7.73
N ARG A 208 10.81 -37.26 -7.94
CA ARG A 208 11.38 -38.38 -7.18
C ARG A 208 11.95 -39.44 -8.13
N GLU A 209 13.06 -40.00 -7.77
CA GLU A 209 13.68 -41.09 -8.54
C GLU A 209 12.73 -42.31 -8.61
N GLY A 210 12.61 -42.91 -9.80
CA GLY A 210 11.72 -44.02 -10.10
C GLY A 210 10.28 -43.64 -10.49
N GLU A 211 9.88 -42.37 -10.31
CA GLU A 211 8.56 -41.92 -10.80
C GLU A 211 8.59 -41.65 -12.31
N VAL A 212 7.42 -41.82 -12.95
CA VAL A 212 7.27 -41.54 -14.39
C VAL A 212 6.79 -40.08 -14.54
N ALA A 213 7.59 -39.26 -15.19
CA ALA A 213 7.22 -37.92 -15.58
C ALA A 213 6.58 -37.96 -16.99
N ALA A 214 5.44 -37.25 -17.13
CA ALA A 214 4.82 -36.94 -18.41
C ALA A 214 5.10 -35.48 -18.80
N PRO A 215 5.03 -35.10 -20.08
CA PRO A 215 5.16 -33.71 -20.49
C PRO A 215 4.20 -32.78 -19.69
N GLY A 216 4.75 -31.68 -19.14
CA GLY A 216 4.00 -30.74 -18.31
C GLY A 216 4.03 -31.04 -16.81
N VAL A 217 4.45 -32.23 -16.38
CA VAL A 217 4.57 -32.57 -14.94
C VAL A 217 5.66 -31.71 -14.30
N PRO A 218 5.35 -30.98 -13.19
CA PRO A 218 6.33 -30.16 -12.48
C PRO A 218 7.39 -31.00 -11.83
N LEU A 219 8.66 -30.61 -12.01
CA LEU A 219 9.82 -31.34 -11.48
C LEU A 219 10.59 -30.54 -10.43
N VAL A 220 10.87 -29.26 -10.69
CA VAL A 220 11.71 -28.42 -9.84
C VAL A 220 11.24 -26.97 -9.89
N ARG A 221 11.12 -26.32 -8.74
CA ARG A 221 10.96 -24.86 -8.64
C ARG A 221 12.30 -24.22 -8.34
N ILE A 222 12.68 -23.26 -9.16
CA ILE A 222 13.90 -22.46 -8.97
C ILE A 222 13.52 -21.01 -8.74
N VAL A 223 14.12 -20.39 -7.73
CA VAL A 223 13.94 -18.98 -7.38
C VAL A 223 15.30 -18.30 -7.37
N SER A 224 15.42 -17.16 -8.04
CA SER A 224 16.60 -16.29 -7.93
C SER A 224 16.26 -15.05 -7.12
N LEU A 225 17.13 -14.68 -6.20
CA LEU A 225 17.01 -13.45 -5.39
C LEU A 225 17.74 -12.25 -6.02
N ASP A 226 18.43 -12.45 -7.16
CA ASP A 226 19.20 -11.38 -7.82
C ASP A 226 18.31 -10.33 -8.51
N ASP A 227 17.05 -10.66 -8.81
CA ASP A 227 16.13 -9.81 -9.55
C ASP A 227 14.78 -9.78 -8.81
N THR A 228 14.84 -9.23 -7.60
CA THR A 228 13.68 -9.06 -6.74
C THR A 228 13.16 -7.63 -6.82
N TYR A 229 11.85 -7.48 -6.68
CA TYR A 229 11.14 -6.21 -6.63
C TYR A 229 10.00 -6.30 -5.62
N ILE A 230 9.43 -5.17 -5.27
CA ILE A 230 8.26 -5.14 -4.42
C ILE A 230 7.06 -4.78 -5.28
N LYS A 231 6.00 -5.56 -5.15
CA LYS A 231 4.73 -5.34 -5.80
C LYS A 231 3.69 -4.93 -4.77
N ALA A 232 2.94 -3.88 -5.07
CA ALA A 232 1.85 -3.41 -4.22
C ALA A 232 0.63 -3.06 -5.06
N ASP A 233 -0.55 -3.42 -4.54
CA ASP A 233 -1.83 -3.08 -5.13
C ASP A 233 -2.35 -1.81 -4.48
N VAL A 234 -2.43 -0.73 -5.26
CA VAL A 234 -2.82 0.61 -4.81
C VAL A 234 -4.23 0.93 -5.28
N SER A 235 -5.08 1.45 -4.40
CA SER A 235 -6.46 1.80 -4.73
C SER A 235 -6.55 2.83 -5.86
N GLU A 236 -7.54 2.66 -6.75
CA GLU A 236 -7.81 3.55 -7.90
C GLU A 236 -7.99 5.03 -7.51
N ARG A 237 -8.38 5.33 -6.27
CA ARG A 237 -8.50 6.70 -5.76
C ARG A 237 -7.21 7.51 -5.84
N PHE A 238 -6.07 6.84 -5.95
CA PHE A 238 -4.75 7.46 -6.06
C PHE A 238 -4.22 7.52 -7.50
N ILE A 239 -5.08 7.33 -8.49
CA ILE A 239 -4.69 7.45 -9.91
C ILE A 239 -4.02 8.80 -10.16
N GLY A 240 -2.90 8.76 -10.87
CA GLY A 240 -2.13 9.95 -11.24
C GLY A 240 -1.29 10.58 -10.13
N LYS A 241 -1.36 10.03 -8.90
CA LYS A 241 -0.58 10.53 -7.75
C LYS A 241 0.86 10.03 -7.75
N PHE A 242 1.11 8.85 -8.32
CA PHE A 242 2.42 8.18 -8.30
C PHE A 242 3.00 8.05 -9.70
N LYS A 243 4.32 8.22 -9.80
CA LYS A 243 5.07 8.09 -11.06
C LYS A 243 6.35 7.28 -10.84
N ALA A 244 6.84 6.67 -11.91
CA ALA A 244 8.17 6.06 -11.90
C ALA A 244 9.23 7.10 -11.51
N GLY A 245 10.13 6.71 -10.60
CA GLY A 245 11.15 7.57 -10.03
C GLY A 245 10.79 8.26 -8.71
N ASP A 246 9.51 8.27 -8.31
CA ASP A 246 9.10 8.85 -7.03
C ASP A 246 9.75 8.10 -5.85
N PRO A 247 10.20 8.82 -4.81
CA PRO A 247 10.80 8.21 -3.64
C PRO A 247 9.76 7.44 -2.82
N VAL A 248 10.18 6.28 -2.32
CA VAL A 248 9.37 5.39 -1.48
C VAL A 248 10.18 4.94 -0.29
N GLU A 249 9.60 5.01 0.89
CA GLU A 249 10.12 4.35 2.08
C GLU A 249 9.45 2.98 2.21
N VAL A 250 10.27 1.93 2.24
CA VAL A 250 9.84 0.54 2.42
C VAL A 250 10.17 0.10 3.85
N TYR A 251 9.18 -0.37 4.56
CA TYR A 251 9.35 -0.94 5.89
C TYR A 251 9.14 -2.47 5.85
N PHE A 252 10.06 -3.20 6.42
CA PHE A 252 10.07 -4.66 6.57
C PHE A 252 9.69 -5.02 8.02
N PRO A 253 8.41 -5.30 8.32
CA PRO A 253 7.96 -5.51 9.70
C PRO A 253 8.64 -6.69 10.39
N SER A 254 8.95 -7.76 9.64
CA SER A 254 9.56 -8.98 10.18
C SER A 254 11.00 -8.79 10.67
N GLN A 255 11.70 -7.73 10.26
CA GLN A 255 13.10 -7.47 10.60
C GLN A 255 13.30 -6.08 11.20
N ASP A 256 12.23 -5.30 11.34
CA ASP A 256 12.27 -3.89 11.77
C ASP A 256 13.28 -3.05 10.96
N LYS A 257 13.32 -3.26 9.64
CA LYS A 257 14.23 -2.55 8.72
C LYS A 257 13.46 -1.60 7.83
N ARG A 258 14.06 -0.43 7.57
CA ARG A 258 13.54 0.58 6.64
C ARG A 258 14.53 0.79 5.52
N LEU A 259 14.02 0.98 4.32
CA LEU A 259 14.79 1.20 3.11
C LEU A 259 14.17 2.33 2.30
N ASN A 260 14.96 3.32 1.92
CA ASN A 260 14.54 4.33 0.97
C ASN A 260 14.93 3.91 -0.45
N THR A 261 13.96 3.89 -1.34
CA THR A 261 14.12 3.50 -2.73
C THR A 261 13.19 4.30 -3.63
N LYS A 262 12.90 3.82 -4.84
CA LYS A 262 12.07 4.52 -5.83
C LYS A 262 11.06 3.58 -6.46
N ILE A 263 9.94 4.15 -6.92
CA ILE A 263 8.99 3.47 -7.78
C ILE A 263 9.69 3.12 -9.09
N ALA A 264 9.66 1.83 -9.46
CA ALA A 264 10.18 1.33 -10.73
C ALA A 264 9.17 1.56 -11.85
N SER A 265 7.92 1.20 -11.61
CA SER A 265 6.83 1.32 -12.59
C SER A 265 5.47 1.45 -11.91
N VAL A 266 4.52 2.04 -12.63
CA VAL A 266 3.11 2.12 -12.25
C VAL A 266 2.29 1.55 -13.41
N SER A 267 1.43 0.57 -13.10
CA SER A 267 0.58 -0.07 -14.09
C SER A 267 -0.39 0.94 -14.72
N GLN A 268 -0.59 0.81 -16.03
CA GLN A 268 -1.60 1.59 -16.76
C GLN A 268 -3.00 0.94 -16.73
N VAL A 269 -3.09 -0.29 -16.21
CA VAL A 269 -4.33 -1.06 -16.18
C VAL A 269 -4.77 -1.23 -14.74
N ILE A 270 -6.07 -1.00 -14.52
CA ILE A 270 -6.73 -1.23 -13.23
C ILE A 270 -7.28 -2.65 -13.23
N ASN A 271 -7.05 -3.37 -12.15
CA ASN A 271 -7.72 -4.64 -11.91
C ASN A 271 -9.19 -4.36 -11.54
N ALA A 272 -10.10 -4.84 -12.38
CA ALA A 272 -11.53 -4.59 -12.23
C ALA A 272 -12.16 -5.29 -11.00
N GLU A 273 -11.56 -6.38 -10.52
CA GLU A 273 -12.09 -7.16 -9.40
C GLU A 273 -11.91 -6.44 -8.06
N ASN A 274 -10.74 -5.86 -7.84
CA ASN A 274 -10.37 -5.23 -6.57
C ASN A 274 -10.19 -3.70 -6.65
N ARG A 275 -10.40 -3.10 -7.82
CA ARG A 275 -10.26 -1.65 -8.05
C ARG A 275 -8.90 -1.12 -7.63
N THR A 276 -7.83 -1.84 -8.00
CA THR A 276 -6.44 -1.45 -7.73
C THR A 276 -5.62 -1.39 -9.00
N PHE A 277 -4.52 -0.65 -8.95
CA PHE A 277 -3.45 -0.71 -9.94
C PHE A 277 -2.14 -1.10 -9.27
N VAL A 278 -1.27 -1.76 -10.02
CA VAL A 278 0.00 -2.26 -9.50
C VAL A 278 1.05 -1.17 -9.51
N VAL A 279 1.73 -1.01 -8.39
CA VAL A 279 2.96 -0.23 -8.26
C VAL A 279 4.12 -1.20 -7.99
N GLU A 280 5.13 -1.16 -8.85
CA GLU A 280 6.38 -1.89 -8.64
C GLU A 280 7.43 -0.94 -8.06
N VAL A 281 8.10 -1.38 -7.01
CA VAL A 281 9.15 -0.64 -6.33
C VAL A 281 10.46 -1.40 -6.45
N GLN A 282 11.55 -0.69 -6.75
CA GLN A 282 12.88 -1.28 -6.82
C GLN A 282 13.29 -1.82 -5.45
N LEU A 283 13.83 -3.03 -5.45
CA LEU A 283 14.47 -3.61 -4.28
C LEU A 283 15.97 -3.74 -4.56
N PRO A 284 16.81 -2.79 -4.14
CA PRO A 284 18.25 -2.92 -4.27
C PRO A 284 18.77 -4.06 -3.38
N ARG A 285 20.03 -4.46 -3.60
CA ARG A 285 20.67 -5.42 -2.71
C ARG A 285 20.76 -4.85 -1.30
N VAL A 286 20.28 -5.62 -0.34
CA VAL A 286 20.25 -5.29 1.09
C VAL A 286 21.15 -6.23 1.87
N ASP A 287 21.58 -5.82 3.06
CA ASP A 287 22.46 -6.57 3.97
C ASP A 287 21.73 -7.57 4.85
N PHE A 288 20.43 -7.70 4.69
CA PHE A 288 19.57 -8.62 5.43
C PHE A 288 18.84 -9.59 4.47
N THR A 289 18.37 -10.70 5.03
CA THR A 289 17.72 -11.74 4.23
C THR A 289 16.31 -11.32 3.83
N VAL A 290 16.04 -11.29 2.53
CA VAL A 290 14.70 -11.07 1.98
C VAL A 290 14.24 -12.34 1.28
N LYS A 291 12.96 -12.68 1.45
CA LYS A 291 12.36 -13.86 0.81
C LYS A 291 11.18 -13.43 -0.09
N PRO A 292 10.97 -14.08 -1.23
CA PRO A 292 9.76 -13.91 -2.03
C PRO A 292 8.49 -14.13 -1.17
N ASN A 293 7.43 -13.43 -1.51
CA ASN A 293 6.16 -13.37 -0.77
C ASN A 293 6.26 -12.74 0.64
N GLN A 294 7.41 -12.19 1.02
CA GLN A 294 7.54 -11.44 2.27
C GLN A 294 6.72 -10.15 2.18
N VAL A 295 5.87 -9.93 3.19
CA VAL A 295 5.05 -8.72 3.28
C VAL A 295 5.90 -7.53 3.71
N VAL A 296 5.68 -6.41 3.06
CA VAL A 296 6.31 -5.12 3.33
C VAL A 296 5.25 -4.01 3.38
N VAL A 297 5.57 -2.90 4.00
CA VAL A 297 4.75 -1.68 4.01
C VAL A 297 5.46 -0.61 3.21
N LEU A 298 4.77 -0.05 2.24
CA LEU A 298 5.23 1.05 1.40
C LEU A 298 4.61 2.35 1.88
N ASN A 299 5.42 3.33 2.20
CA ASN A 299 5.01 4.70 2.46
C ASN A 299 5.17 5.51 1.18
N LEU A 300 4.07 5.60 0.42
CA LEU A 300 3.99 6.30 -0.86
C LEU A 300 3.56 7.74 -0.64
N ARG A 301 4.34 8.72 -1.14
CA ARG A 301 4.02 10.14 -1.03
C ARG A 301 3.03 10.54 -2.12
N ASP A 302 1.78 10.83 -1.73
CA ASP A 302 0.70 11.22 -2.64
C ASP A 302 0.48 12.73 -2.70
N PHE A 303 1.02 13.48 -1.72
CA PHE A 303 0.96 14.93 -1.67
C PHE A 303 2.23 15.53 -1.07
N MET A 304 2.65 16.66 -1.64
CA MET A 304 3.75 17.47 -1.12
C MET A 304 3.44 18.95 -1.39
N SER A 305 3.56 19.76 -0.34
CA SER A 305 3.59 21.21 -0.44
C SER A 305 4.93 21.72 0.08
N ALA A 306 5.56 22.61 -0.67
CA ALA A 306 6.86 23.18 -0.27
C ALA A 306 6.73 24.15 0.91
N ALA A 307 5.58 24.82 1.04
CA ALA A 307 5.33 25.80 2.08
C ALA A 307 3.83 25.89 2.37
N THR A 308 3.36 25.21 3.42
CA THR A 308 1.99 25.30 3.90
C THR A 308 1.96 25.45 5.41
N LEU A 309 0.88 26.02 5.92
CA LEU A 309 0.63 26.05 7.36
C LEU A 309 0.07 24.68 7.77
N ALA A 310 0.74 24.05 8.71
CA ALA A 310 0.27 22.78 9.27
C ALA A 310 0.21 22.88 10.79
N VAL A 311 -0.87 22.39 11.35
CA VAL A 311 -1.09 22.41 12.81
C VAL A 311 -1.31 20.98 13.33
N PRO A 312 -0.99 20.69 14.59
CA PRO A 312 -1.30 19.41 15.20
C PRO A 312 -2.79 19.11 15.11
N THR A 313 -3.17 17.96 14.57
CA THR A 313 -4.59 17.58 14.38
C THR A 313 -5.39 17.62 15.68
N ARG A 314 -4.74 17.35 16.84
CA ARG A 314 -5.36 17.32 18.17
C ARG A 314 -5.94 18.65 18.64
N ILE A 315 -5.41 19.80 18.14
CA ILE A 315 -5.88 21.13 18.57
C ILE A 315 -7.06 21.64 17.75
N ILE A 316 -7.39 20.98 16.65
CA ILE A 316 -8.52 21.35 15.80
C ILE A 316 -9.81 20.90 16.50
N GLN A 317 -10.67 21.86 16.76
CA GLN A 317 -12.00 21.64 17.32
C GLN A 317 -13.07 21.88 16.25
N LYS A 318 -14.30 21.51 16.54
CA LYS A 318 -15.45 21.70 15.65
C LYS A 318 -16.64 22.27 16.44
N ASP A 319 -17.29 23.27 15.84
CA ASP A 319 -18.56 23.82 16.30
C ASP A 319 -19.60 23.79 15.16
N GLU A 320 -20.69 24.56 15.32
CA GLU A 320 -21.75 24.65 14.32
C GLU A 320 -21.30 25.37 13.05
N ASP A 321 -20.34 26.29 13.15
CA ASP A 321 -19.85 27.11 12.06
C ASP A 321 -18.68 26.42 11.31
N GLY A 322 -18.12 25.32 11.85
CA GLY A 322 -17.05 24.55 11.18
C GLY A 322 -15.90 24.13 12.10
N GLN A 323 -14.72 24.01 11.51
CA GLN A 323 -13.49 23.69 12.25
C GLN A 323 -12.79 24.96 12.69
N PHE A 324 -12.30 24.97 13.93
CA PHE A 324 -11.59 26.12 14.49
C PHE A 324 -10.43 25.69 15.38
N ILE A 325 -9.54 26.64 15.65
CA ILE A 325 -8.47 26.56 16.63
C ILE A 325 -8.48 27.81 17.50
N PHE A 326 -7.82 27.73 18.65
CA PHE A 326 -7.59 28.92 19.48
C PHE A 326 -6.21 29.54 19.16
N THR A 327 -6.22 30.85 19.00
CA THR A 327 -5.02 31.69 18.91
C THR A 327 -5.01 32.65 20.10
N VAL A 328 -3.84 33.22 20.41
CA VAL A 328 -3.69 34.23 21.44
C VAL A 328 -3.64 35.61 20.78
N ASP A 329 -4.52 36.50 21.19
CA ASP A 329 -4.62 37.91 20.76
C ASP A 329 -4.18 38.81 21.92
N ASP A 330 -3.21 39.70 21.71
CA ASP A 330 -2.75 40.66 22.70
C ASP A 330 -3.56 41.96 22.53
N ARG A 331 -4.42 42.24 23.49
CA ARG A 331 -5.20 43.47 23.54
C ARG A 331 -4.84 44.26 24.79
N GLU A 332 -4.15 45.36 24.60
CA GLU A 332 -3.78 46.30 25.67
C GLU A 332 -3.00 45.63 26.82
N GLY A 333 -2.14 44.64 26.48
CA GLY A 333 -1.33 43.90 27.44
C GLY A 333 -2.06 42.74 28.13
N ARG A 334 -3.28 42.43 27.72
CA ARG A 334 -4.01 41.20 28.12
C ARG A 334 -3.98 40.20 26.99
N LEU A 335 -3.58 39.00 27.32
CA LEU A 335 -3.57 37.87 26.36
C LEU A 335 -4.93 37.19 26.42
N LEU A 336 -5.69 37.25 25.34
CA LEU A 336 -7.02 36.68 25.24
C LEU A 336 -7.06 35.54 24.25
N ALA A 337 -7.79 34.49 24.58
CA ALA A 337 -8.04 33.39 23.63
C ALA A 337 -9.03 33.88 22.55
N LYS A 338 -8.62 33.73 21.30
CA LYS A 338 -9.42 34.06 20.13
C LYS A 338 -9.74 32.82 19.33
N LYS A 339 -10.99 32.53 19.08
CA LYS A 339 -11.41 31.45 18.19
C LYS A 339 -11.21 31.88 16.74
N VAL A 340 -10.48 31.08 15.99
CA VAL A 340 -10.24 31.30 14.55
C VAL A 340 -10.76 30.11 13.79
N HIS A 341 -11.77 30.33 12.94
CA HIS A 341 -12.28 29.29 12.03
C HIS A 341 -11.29 29.07 10.90
N ILE A 342 -11.03 27.81 10.62
CA ILE A 342 -10.06 27.38 9.63
C ILE A 342 -10.69 26.44 8.61
N THR A 343 -10.13 26.44 7.40
CA THR A 343 -10.41 25.42 6.40
C THR A 343 -9.22 24.47 6.37
N THR A 344 -9.47 23.21 6.68
CA THR A 344 -8.44 22.18 6.69
C THR A 344 -8.28 21.54 5.32
N GLY A 345 -7.05 21.16 4.97
CA GLY A 345 -6.72 20.37 3.81
C GLY A 345 -6.45 18.91 4.19
N ILE A 346 -5.32 18.39 3.76
CA ILE A 346 -4.89 17.01 3.97
C ILE A 346 -4.36 16.83 5.40
N THR A 347 -4.74 15.71 6.02
CA THR A 347 -4.20 15.31 7.33
C THR A 347 -3.13 14.24 7.12
N SER A 348 -1.94 14.48 7.67
CA SER A 348 -0.81 13.55 7.66
C SER A 348 -0.45 13.17 9.09
N MET A 349 -0.65 11.90 9.46
CA MET A 349 -0.36 11.36 10.80
C MET A 349 -0.86 12.25 11.95
N THR A 350 -0.03 13.19 12.41
CA THR A 350 -0.27 14.02 13.58
C THR A 350 -0.57 15.48 13.25
N GLU A 351 -0.43 15.88 11.99
CA GLU A 351 -0.59 17.26 11.54
C GLU A 351 -1.64 17.36 10.44
N THR A 352 -2.36 18.48 10.43
CA THR A 352 -3.36 18.80 9.39
C THR A 352 -2.96 20.10 8.73
N GLU A 353 -2.97 20.10 7.39
CA GLU A 353 -2.80 21.30 6.58
C GLU A 353 -3.93 22.29 6.83
N VAL A 354 -3.61 23.57 6.95
CA VAL A 354 -4.57 24.67 7.01
C VAL A 354 -4.51 25.45 5.70
N VAL A 355 -5.57 25.34 4.91
CA VAL A 355 -5.68 25.97 3.60
C VAL A 355 -6.10 27.43 3.70
N ALA A 356 -6.96 27.75 4.68
CA ALA A 356 -7.45 29.10 4.93
C ALA A 356 -7.77 29.33 6.40
N GLY A 357 -7.80 30.60 6.82
CA GLY A 357 -8.11 31.01 8.20
C GLY A 357 -6.90 31.46 9.01
N LEU A 358 -5.67 31.14 8.56
CA LEU A 358 -4.42 31.61 9.18
C LEU A 358 -3.56 32.38 8.18
N THR A 359 -2.83 33.36 8.68
CA THR A 359 -1.88 34.18 7.87
C THR A 359 -0.44 33.73 8.01
N GLY A 360 -0.10 33.02 9.12
CA GLY A 360 1.21 32.39 9.31
C GLY A 360 2.12 33.12 10.29
N ASN A 361 1.56 33.93 11.21
CA ASN A 361 2.30 34.59 12.30
C ASN A 361 1.53 34.52 13.63
N GLU A 362 0.40 33.82 13.63
CA GLU A 362 -0.43 33.71 14.82
C GLU A 362 0.20 32.81 15.87
N GLN A 363 0.06 33.22 17.13
CA GLN A 363 0.32 32.36 18.29
C GLN A 363 -0.83 31.38 18.49
N ILE A 364 -0.62 30.12 18.13
CA ILE A 364 -1.62 29.06 18.22
C ILE A 364 -1.48 28.35 19.56
N VAL A 365 -2.59 28.08 20.23
CA VAL A 365 -2.63 27.32 21.47
C VAL A 365 -2.41 25.83 21.19
N ASP A 366 -1.41 25.23 21.84
CA ASP A 366 -1.08 23.81 21.72
C ASP A 366 -1.65 22.94 22.85
N GLN A 367 -1.59 23.42 24.10
CA GLN A 367 -2.15 22.75 25.27
C GLN A 367 -3.02 23.71 26.07
N GLY A 368 -4.01 23.18 26.79
CA GLY A 368 -5.02 23.97 27.52
C GLY A 368 -6.20 24.40 26.67
N TYR A 369 -6.21 24.09 25.36
CA TYR A 369 -7.23 24.52 24.40
C TYR A 369 -8.65 24.02 24.72
N ARG A 370 -8.79 22.92 25.48
CA ARG A 370 -10.11 22.34 25.83
C ARG A 370 -10.90 23.14 26.82
N ASP A 371 -10.20 23.90 27.66
CA ASP A 371 -10.78 24.70 28.72
C ASP A 371 -11.04 26.17 28.29
N LEU A 372 -10.69 26.48 27.01
CA LEU A 372 -10.81 27.81 26.46
C LEU A 372 -12.20 28.06 25.85
N THR A 373 -12.70 29.30 26.08
CA THR A 373 -13.79 29.90 25.33
C THR A 373 -13.31 31.20 24.72
N GLU A 374 -14.05 31.73 23.74
CA GLU A 374 -13.77 33.03 23.11
C GLU A 374 -13.65 34.14 24.13
N GLY A 375 -12.53 34.88 24.13
CA GLY A 375 -12.31 36.04 24.98
C GLY A 375 -11.82 35.77 26.40
N VAL A 376 -11.56 34.51 26.77
CA VAL A 376 -10.99 34.15 28.08
C VAL A 376 -9.51 34.58 28.14
N GLU A 377 -9.12 35.15 29.30
CA GLU A 377 -7.74 35.55 29.57
C GLU A 377 -6.85 34.31 29.72
N VAL A 378 -5.70 34.32 29.04
CA VAL A 378 -4.73 33.21 29.04
C VAL A 378 -3.36 33.67 29.53
N GLU A 379 -2.65 32.78 30.18
CA GLU A 379 -1.26 32.96 30.56
C GLU A 379 -0.39 31.93 29.80
N ILE A 380 0.63 32.42 29.06
CA ILE A 380 1.51 31.53 28.28
C ILE A 380 2.56 30.95 29.19
N PHE A 381 2.64 29.63 29.28
CA PHE A 381 3.64 28.91 30.05
C PHE A 381 5.06 29.27 29.56
N GLY A 382 5.92 29.76 30.47
CA GLY A 382 7.29 30.17 30.15
C GLY A 382 7.45 31.61 29.67
N SER A 383 6.39 32.40 29.51
CA SER A 383 6.46 33.83 29.30
C SER A 383 6.90 34.50 30.61
N LYS A 384 8.12 35.03 30.68
CA LYS A 384 8.57 35.83 31.80
C LYS A 384 7.73 37.14 31.83
N LYS A 385 6.75 37.22 32.72
CA LYS A 385 6.22 38.51 33.17
C LYS A 385 7.41 39.31 33.67
N ASN A 386 7.71 40.44 33.04
CA ASN A 386 8.60 41.47 33.59
C ASN A 386 8.02 41.94 34.93
N SER A 387 8.41 41.28 36.00
CA SER A 387 8.19 41.77 37.35
C SER A 387 9.12 42.97 37.61
N LYS A 388 8.83 44.12 36.99
CA LYS A 388 9.25 45.44 37.43
C LYS A 388 8.01 46.15 37.94
N GLU A 389 7.73 45.93 39.22
CA GLU A 389 7.11 46.90 40.10
C GLU A 389 6.68 46.19 41.39
N VAL A 390 7.61 45.93 42.29
CA VAL A 390 7.42 46.03 43.75
C VAL A 390 8.81 46.01 44.37
N ALA A 391 9.51 47.14 44.27
CA ALA A 391 10.60 47.47 45.17
C ALA A 391 10.62 49.01 45.31
N ASN A 392 9.65 49.54 46.05
CA ASN A 392 9.78 50.79 46.80
C ASN A 392 8.50 51.00 47.61
N LYS A 393 8.47 50.50 48.83
CA LYS A 393 8.14 51.28 50.05
C LYS A 393 8.44 50.43 51.27
#